data_f6a29b4dca1a93a4abeedf4754289818
#
_entry.id   f6a29b4dca1a93a4abeedf4754289818
#
_cell.length_a   1.000
_cell.length_b   1.000
_cell.length_c   1.000
_cell.angle_alpha   90.00
_cell.angle_beta   90.00
_cell.angle_gamma   90.00
#
_symmetry.space_group_name_H-M   'P 1'
#
loop_
_entity.id
_entity.type
_entity.pdbx_description
1 polymer ?
#
loop_
_entity_poly.entity_id
_entity_poly.type
_entity_poly.pdbx_seq_one_letter_code
_entity_poly.pdbx_strand_id
1 'polypeptide(L)'
;MAASLLVVHVHVRVKPGGEEAFRAASLANAGASRREPGVVRFDLLADRDDPLRFVLVEIYRSAAAAAAHKETPHYAAWRDAVADLMAEPRRSTKYVNLSPDDAGW
;
A
#
# COMPACT_ATOMS: atom_id res chain seq x y z
N MET A 1 -13.99 5.19 -22.96
CA MET A 1 -12.60 5.06 -22.51
C MET A 1 -12.52 4.11 -21.35
N ALA A 2 -11.66 3.12 -21.43
CA ALA A 2 -11.51 2.21 -20.32
C ALA A 2 -10.89 2.92 -19.13
N ALA A 3 -11.22 2.48 -17.92
CA ALA A 3 -10.57 2.95 -16.72
C ALA A 3 -9.09 2.62 -16.78
N SER A 4 -8.24 3.53 -16.34
CA SER A 4 -6.80 3.42 -16.46
C SER A 4 -6.08 3.38 -15.12
N LEU A 5 -6.79 3.56 -14.01
CA LEU A 5 -6.18 3.48 -12.69
C LEU A 5 -5.87 2.04 -12.32
N LEU A 6 -4.77 1.85 -11.61
CA LEU A 6 -4.44 0.56 -11.01
C LEU A 6 -4.66 0.68 -9.50
N VAL A 7 -5.56 -0.12 -8.97
CA VAL A 7 -5.87 -0.17 -7.55
C VAL A 7 -5.25 -1.45 -6.98
N VAL A 8 -4.45 -1.32 -5.93
CA VAL A 8 -3.77 -2.44 -5.31
C VAL A 8 -4.16 -2.51 -3.83
N HIS A 9 -4.62 -3.67 -3.39
CA HIS A 9 -4.82 -3.96 -1.97
C HIS A 9 -3.70 -4.89 -1.52
N VAL A 10 -2.91 -4.45 -0.55
CA VAL A 10 -1.85 -5.26 0.03
C VAL A 10 -2.32 -5.73 1.40
N HIS A 11 -2.51 -7.02 1.55
CA HIS A 11 -2.96 -7.63 2.79
C HIS A 11 -1.77 -8.09 3.60
N VAL A 12 -1.71 -7.68 4.87
CA VAL A 12 -0.59 -7.94 5.76
C VAL A 12 -1.09 -8.52 7.07
N ARG A 13 -0.42 -9.56 7.54
CA ARG A 13 -0.56 -10.04 8.90
C ARG A 13 0.79 -9.94 9.58
N VAL A 14 0.87 -9.21 10.69
CA VAL A 14 2.12 -9.05 11.44
C VAL A 14 2.20 -10.04 12.59
N LYS A 15 3.43 -10.31 13.02
CA LYS A 15 3.68 -11.13 14.19
C LYS A 15 3.21 -10.37 15.45
N PRO A 16 2.74 -11.09 16.49
CA PRO A 16 2.43 -10.44 17.76
C PRO A 16 3.65 -9.64 18.27
N GLY A 17 3.41 -8.41 18.68
CA GLY A 17 4.47 -7.51 19.11
C GLY A 17 5.05 -6.64 18.00
N GLY A 18 4.72 -6.89 16.74
CA GLY A 18 5.22 -6.12 15.60
C GLY A 18 4.31 -4.98 15.16
N GLU A 19 3.14 -4.82 15.78
CA GLU A 19 2.11 -3.88 15.33
C GLU A 19 2.58 -2.44 15.28
N GLU A 20 3.24 -1.99 16.34
CA GLU A 20 3.71 -0.60 16.44
C GLU A 20 4.79 -0.29 15.42
N ALA A 21 5.77 -1.17 15.27
CA ALA A 21 6.84 -0.99 14.30
C ALA A 21 6.31 -1.02 12.87
N PHE A 22 5.36 -1.92 12.59
CA PHE A 22 4.73 -1.98 11.27
C PHE A 22 3.96 -0.70 10.97
N ARG A 23 3.19 -0.23 11.94
CA ARG A 23 2.40 1.00 11.80
C ARG A 23 3.32 2.20 11.51
N ALA A 24 4.38 2.36 12.29
CA ALA A 24 5.30 3.47 12.13
C ALA A 24 5.98 3.47 10.75
N ALA A 25 6.50 2.32 10.32
CA ALA A 25 7.14 2.18 9.02
C ALA A 25 6.16 2.46 7.89
N SER A 26 4.94 1.95 8.02
CA SER A 26 3.91 2.07 6.98
C SER A 26 3.33 3.49 6.89
N LEU A 27 3.22 4.20 8.00
CA LEU A 27 2.82 5.61 7.99
C LEU A 27 3.87 6.47 7.28
N ALA A 28 5.14 6.22 7.52
CA ALA A 28 6.22 6.94 6.85
C ALA A 28 6.21 6.69 5.34
N ASN A 29 6.04 5.43 4.95
CA ASN A 29 5.96 5.06 3.53
C ASN A 29 4.74 5.69 2.87
N ALA A 30 3.57 5.64 3.51
CA ALA A 30 2.34 6.22 2.97
C ALA A 30 2.49 7.73 2.75
N GLY A 31 3.07 8.44 3.71
CA GLY A 31 3.29 9.87 3.59
C GLY A 31 4.20 10.23 2.43
N ALA A 32 5.30 9.52 2.27
CA ALA A 32 6.22 9.73 1.16
C ALA A 32 5.62 9.32 -0.18
N SER A 33 4.87 8.22 -0.19
CA SER A 33 4.24 7.70 -1.42
C SER A 33 3.21 8.68 -1.98
N ARG A 34 2.48 9.39 -1.13
CA ARG A 34 1.50 10.39 -1.58
C ARG A 34 2.13 11.55 -2.34
N ARG A 35 3.44 11.77 -2.20
CA ARG A 35 4.17 12.83 -2.93
C ARG A 35 4.62 12.39 -4.31
N GLU A 36 4.53 11.10 -4.63
CA GLU A 36 4.88 10.60 -5.96
C GLU A 36 3.82 11.07 -6.95
N PRO A 37 4.24 11.62 -8.12
CA PRO A 37 3.25 12.15 -9.07
C PRO A 37 2.32 11.10 -9.65
N GLY A 38 2.73 9.85 -9.67
CA GLY A 38 1.91 8.74 -10.18
C GLY A 38 0.99 8.12 -9.15
N VAL A 39 1.05 8.56 -7.89
CA VAL A 39 0.21 8.01 -6.81
C VAL A 39 -1.02 8.91 -6.64
N VAL A 40 -2.20 8.32 -6.84
CA VAL A 40 -3.48 9.00 -6.62
C VAL A 40 -3.87 8.94 -5.16
N ARG A 41 -3.65 7.77 -4.53
CA ARG A 41 -4.04 7.53 -3.15
C ARG A 41 -3.14 6.46 -2.54
N PHE A 42 -2.82 6.60 -1.28
CA PHE A 42 -2.03 5.61 -0.55
C PHE A 42 -2.51 5.60 0.91
N ASP A 43 -3.28 4.58 1.28
CA ASP A 43 -3.92 4.48 2.58
C ASP A 43 -3.36 3.32 3.38
N LEU A 44 -3.27 3.51 4.68
CA LEU A 44 -2.98 2.43 5.64
C LEU A 44 -4.23 2.21 6.48
N LEU A 45 -4.76 1.00 6.45
CA LEU A 45 -5.94 0.63 7.22
C LEU A 45 -5.58 -0.46 8.22
N ALA A 46 -6.12 -0.35 9.42
CA ALA A 46 -6.03 -1.41 10.43
C ALA A 46 -7.36 -2.16 10.47
N ASP A 47 -7.29 -3.49 10.58
CA ASP A 47 -8.49 -4.28 10.78
C ASP A 47 -9.11 -3.90 12.13
N ARG A 48 -10.41 -3.62 12.14
CA ARG A 48 -11.11 -3.17 13.35
C ARG A 48 -11.08 -4.23 14.45
N ASP A 49 -11.12 -5.49 14.06
CA ASP A 49 -11.33 -6.60 14.99
C ASP A 49 -10.07 -7.44 15.22
N ASP A 50 -9.03 -7.28 14.41
CA ASP A 50 -7.78 -8.01 14.55
C ASP A 50 -6.58 -7.04 14.48
N PRO A 51 -5.92 -6.76 15.61
CA PRO A 51 -4.84 -5.77 15.67
C PRO A 51 -3.58 -6.18 14.90
N LEU A 52 -3.50 -7.43 14.45
CA LEU A 52 -2.36 -7.93 13.68
C LEU A 52 -2.58 -7.83 12.16
N ARG A 53 -3.74 -7.39 11.72
CA ARG A 53 -4.07 -7.31 10.30
C ARG A 53 -4.17 -5.87 9.83
N PHE A 54 -3.56 -5.63 8.68
CA PHE A 54 -3.53 -4.32 8.03
C PHE A 54 -3.78 -4.49 6.53
N VAL A 55 -4.27 -3.42 5.92
CA VAL A 55 -4.42 -3.35 4.47
C VAL A 55 -3.83 -2.02 4.01
N LEU A 56 -2.98 -2.08 2.98
CA LEU A 56 -2.56 -0.90 2.26
C LEU A 56 -3.43 -0.79 1.02
N VAL A 57 -4.05 0.37 0.83
CA VAL A 57 -4.81 0.67 -0.38
C VAL A 57 -3.98 1.65 -1.19
N GLU A 58 -3.51 1.20 -2.34
CA GLU A 58 -2.59 1.97 -3.19
C GLU A 58 -3.27 2.17 -4.54
N ILE A 59 -3.38 3.41 -4.97
CA ILE A 59 -4.00 3.72 -6.24
C ILE A 59 -3.01 4.50 -7.09
N TYR A 60 -2.69 3.95 -8.25
CA TYR A 60 -1.71 4.49 -9.17
C TYR A 60 -2.39 4.93 -10.47
N ARG A 61 -1.84 5.97 -11.10
CA ARG A 61 -2.34 6.47 -12.38
C ARG A 61 -2.15 5.47 -13.51
N SER A 62 -1.19 4.54 -13.36
CA SER A 62 -0.86 3.55 -14.38
C SER A 62 -0.02 2.43 -13.78
N ALA A 63 0.14 1.36 -14.54
CA ALA A 63 1.06 0.29 -14.15
C ALA A 63 2.51 0.79 -14.09
N ALA A 64 2.89 1.74 -14.94
CA ALA A 64 4.22 2.34 -14.91
C ALA A 64 4.45 3.11 -13.61
N ALA A 65 3.44 3.82 -13.10
CA ALA A 65 3.50 4.52 -11.84
C ALA A 65 3.68 3.55 -10.66
N ALA A 66 3.00 2.41 -10.70
CA ALA A 66 3.16 1.36 -9.68
C ALA A 66 4.58 0.78 -9.70
N ALA A 67 5.13 0.57 -10.88
CA ALA A 67 6.50 0.10 -11.03
C ALA A 67 7.50 1.15 -10.50
N ALA A 68 7.28 2.41 -10.82
CA ALA A 68 8.12 3.51 -10.34
C ALA A 68 8.13 3.61 -8.82
N HIS A 69 6.98 3.37 -8.17
CA HIS A 69 6.88 3.37 -6.71
C HIS A 69 7.88 2.37 -6.09
N LYS A 70 8.04 1.20 -6.68
CA LYS A 70 8.94 0.16 -6.16
C LYS A 70 10.42 0.50 -6.36
N GLU A 71 10.74 1.53 -7.10
CA GLU A 71 12.11 2.01 -7.28
C GLU A 71 12.45 3.16 -6.33
N THR A 72 11.54 3.56 -5.46
CA THR A 72 11.76 4.68 -4.55
C THR A 72 12.56 4.25 -3.31
N PRO A 73 13.33 5.20 -2.71
CA PRO A 73 14.00 4.93 -1.44
C PRO A 73 13.04 4.61 -0.30
N HIS A 74 11.87 5.26 -0.26
CA HIS A 74 10.92 5.02 0.81
C HIS A 74 10.26 3.65 0.70
N TYR A 75 10.04 3.12 -0.50
CA TYR A 75 9.57 1.76 -0.66
C TYR A 75 10.61 0.76 -0.15
N ALA A 76 11.88 0.94 -0.54
CA ALA A 76 12.97 0.06 -0.11
C ALA A 76 13.11 0.08 1.41
N ALA A 77 13.06 1.25 2.03
CA ALA A 77 13.12 1.40 3.48
C ALA A 77 11.97 0.66 4.18
N TRP A 78 10.74 0.82 3.67
CA TRP A 78 9.57 0.12 4.18
C TRP A 78 9.73 -1.39 4.07
N ARG A 79 10.05 -1.86 2.86
CA ARG A 79 10.23 -3.28 2.58
C ARG A 79 11.22 -3.92 3.57
N ASP A 80 12.35 -3.28 3.79
CA ASP A 80 13.39 -3.82 4.66
C ASP A 80 12.98 -3.74 6.14
N ALA A 81 12.33 -2.65 6.54
CA ALA A 81 11.89 -2.46 7.92
C ALA A 81 10.81 -3.46 8.34
N VAL A 82 9.91 -3.85 7.43
CA VAL A 82 8.78 -4.72 7.77
C VAL A 82 9.01 -6.20 7.47
N ALA A 83 10.12 -6.54 6.80
CA ALA A 83 10.37 -7.92 6.35
C ALA A 83 10.27 -8.93 7.50
N ASP A 84 10.87 -8.64 8.64
CA ASP A 84 10.88 -9.56 9.79
C ASP A 84 9.62 -9.44 10.66
N LEU A 85 8.74 -8.50 10.36
CA LEU A 85 7.51 -8.29 11.12
C LEU A 85 6.35 -9.12 10.59
N MET A 86 6.46 -9.66 9.38
CA MET A 86 5.38 -10.38 8.71
C MET A 86 5.21 -11.77 9.31
N ALA A 87 3.99 -12.12 9.73
CA ALA A 87 3.65 -13.46 10.20
C ALA A 87 3.52 -14.44 9.04
N GLU A 88 3.22 -13.91 7.85
CA GLU A 88 3.05 -14.66 6.61
C GLU A 88 3.41 -13.73 5.44
N PRO A 89 3.72 -14.23 4.26
CA PRO A 89 3.99 -13.36 3.11
C PRO A 89 2.79 -12.47 2.82
N ARG A 90 3.05 -11.18 2.56
CA ARG A 90 1.99 -10.25 2.18
C ARG A 90 1.40 -10.64 0.83
N ARG A 91 0.11 -10.41 0.67
CA ARG A 91 -0.61 -10.70 -0.57
C ARG A 91 -1.09 -9.41 -1.21
N SER A 92 -0.93 -9.31 -2.51
CA SER A 92 -1.45 -8.18 -3.27
C SER A 92 -2.57 -8.65 -4.19
N THR A 93 -3.66 -7.88 -4.23
CA THR A 93 -4.71 -8.04 -5.23
C THR A 93 -4.79 -6.75 -6.03
N LYS A 94 -4.83 -6.87 -7.34
CA LYS A 94 -4.88 -5.73 -8.25
C LYS A 94 -6.25 -5.61 -8.87
N TYR A 95 -6.75 -4.38 -8.92
CA TYR A 95 -8.07 -4.07 -9.44
C TYR A 95 -7.98 -2.93 -10.43
N VAL A 96 -9.01 -2.83 -11.28
CA VAL A 96 -9.25 -1.62 -12.06
C VAL A 96 -10.54 -1.00 -11.54
N ASN A 97 -10.63 0.32 -11.56
CA ASN A 97 -11.81 1.02 -11.10
C ASN A 97 -12.95 0.92 -12.12
N LEU A 98 -14.14 0.66 -11.62
CA LEU A 98 -15.35 0.69 -12.44
C LEU A 98 -16.25 1.86 -12.03
N SER A 99 -16.38 2.07 -10.72
CA SER A 99 -17.15 3.18 -10.15
C SER A 99 -16.51 3.51 -8.80
N PRO A 100 -16.13 4.78 -8.56
CA PRO A 100 -16.21 5.88 -9.52
C PRO A 100 -15.23 5.71 -10.68
N ASP A 101 -15.39 6.53 -11.73
CA ASP A 101 -14.42 6.61 -12.80
C ASP A 101 -13.14 7.29 -12.31
N ASP A 102 -12.16 7.48 -13.19
CA ASP A 102 -10.84 7.99 -12.81
C ASP A 102 -10.89 9.33 -12.08
N ALA A 103 -11.85 10.18 -12.42
CA ALA A 103 -11.97 11.51 -11.82
C ALA A 103 -12.51 11.47 -10.38
N GLY A 104 -13.09 10.38 -9.96
CA GLY A 104 -13.69 10.22 -8.63
C GLY A 104 -12.72 9.78 -7.54
N TRP A 105 -11.44 9.66 -7.86
CA TRP A 105 -10.45 9.16 -6.89
C TRP A 105 -9.52 10.24 -6.35
#